data_e4806605e2add0c3aaded14afc3023d4
#
_entry.id   e4806605e2add0c3aaded14afc3023d4
#
_cell.length_a   1.000
_cell.length_b   1.000
_cell.length_c   1.000
_cell.angle_alpha   90.00
_cell.angle_beta   90.00
_cell.angle_gamma   90.00
#
_symmetry.space_group_name_H-M   'P 1'
#
loop_
_entity.id
_entity.type
_entity.pdbx_description
1 polymer ?
#
loop_
_entity_poly.entity_id
_entity_poly.type
_entity_poly.pdbx_seq_one_letter_code
_entity_poly.pdbx_strand_id
1 'polypeptide(L)'
;MITQFEFNKRGGVGTISVTANIAPKLCSEFQKNSTSKNDENLAKAKELDDILQPVHTAMFVESNPSPVKYAAKLMNLCDDEVRLPLVKVTEETKIIIKKAIESAKLI
;
A
#
# COMPACT_ATOMS: atom_id res chain seq x y z
N MET A 1 -6.86 15.19 5.65
CA MET A 1 -7.24 14.02 4.81
C MET A 1 -7.69 12.86 5.69
N ILE A 2 -8.81 12.23 5.36
CA ILE A 2 -9.28 11.03 6.07
C ILE A 2 -8.46 9.83 5.61
N THR A 3 -7.97 9.00 6.54
CA THR A 3 -7.35 7.72 6.20
C THR A 3 -8.42 6.72 5.78
N GLN A 4 -8.02 5.66 5.09
CA GLN A 4 -8.95 4.59 4.70
C GLN A 4 -9.60 3.94 5.93
N PHE A 5 -8.85 3.79 7.01
CA PHE A 5 -9.38 3.25 8.27
C PHE A 5 -10.52 4.12 8.81
N GLU A 6 -10.31 5.44 8.89
CA GLU A 6 -11.34 6.36 9.36
C GLU A 6 -12.55 6.40 8.43
N PHE A 7 -12.30 6.37 7.10
CA PHE A 7 -13.37 6.34 6.11
C PHE A 7 -14.27 5.11 6.29
N ASN A 8 -13.66 3.93 6.44
CA ASN A 8 -14.40 2.69 6.63
C ASN A 8 -15.14 2.66 7.98
N LYS A 9 -14.54 3.20 9.04
CA LYS A 9 -15.20 3.36 10.34
C LYS A 9 -16.48 4.19 10.24
N ARG A 10 -16.51 5.17 9.33
CA ARG A 10 -17.64 6.06 9.11
C ARG A 10 -18.65 5.53 8.09
N GLY A 11 -18.51 4.27 7.68
CA GLY A 11 -19.45 3.63 6.76
C GLY A 11 -18.93 3.44 5.34
N GLY A 12 -17.67 3.75 5.08
CA GLY A 12 -17.03 3.43 3.80
C GLY A 12 -16.93 1.92 3.59
N VAL A 13 -16.95 1.47 2.34
CA VAL A 13 -16.99 0.04 2.00
C VAL A 13 -15.82 -0.45 1.16
N GLY A 14 -14.85 0.43 0.89
CA GLY A 14 -13.68 0.03 0.11
C GLY A 14 -12.95 1.21 -0.51
N THR A 15 -11.95 0.90 -1.33
CA THR A 15 -11.11 1.90 -1.99
C THR A 15 -10.55 1.34 -3.29
N ILE A 16 -10.10 2.24 -4.15
CA ILE A 16 -9.28 1.88 -5.32
C ILE A 16 -7.84 2.09 -4.89
N SER A 17 -7.14 1.02 -4.53
CA SER A 17 -5.85 1.07 -3.86
C SER A 17 -4.67 0.83 -4.80
N VAL A 18 -3.67 1.70 -4.75
CA VAL A 18 -2.37 1.46 -5.40
C VAL A 18 -1.64 0.31 -4.69
N THR A 19 -1.62 0.33 -3.37
CA THR A 19 -0.94 -0.68 -2.55
C THR A 19 -1.47 -2.10 -2.78
N ALA A 20 -2.73 -2.24 -3.13
CA ALA A 20 -3.33 -3.55 -3.40
C ALA A 20 -2.66 -4.29 -4.56
N ASN A 21 -1.97 -3.58 -5.46
CA ASN A 21 -1.23 -4.21 -6.55
C ASN A 21 -0.06 -5.05 -6.05
N ILE A 22 0.52 -4.70 -4.90
CA ILE A 22 1.70 -5.38 -4.34
C ILE A 22 1.41 -6.08 -3.01
N ALA A 23 0.32 -5.75 -2.33
CA ALA A 23 -0.07 -6.34 -1.05
C ALA A 23 -1.56 -6.67 -1.03
N PRO A 24 -2.05 -7.47 -1.99
CA PRO A 24 -3.50 -7.73 -2.09
C PRO A 24 -4.06 -8.44 -0.87
N LYS A 25 -3.32 -9.39 -0.30
CA LYS A 25 -3.79 -10.12 0.88
C LYS A 25 -3.96 -9.20 2.08
N LEU A 26 -2.94 -8.40 2.41
CA LEU A 26 -3.00 -7.46 3.53
C LEU A 26 -4.10 -6.43 3.33
N CYS A 27 -4.24 -5.89 2.12
CA CYS A 27 -5.28 -4.93 1.81
C CYS A 27 -6.68 -5.55 1.90
N SER A 28 -6.85 -6.78 1.44
CA SER A 28 -8.12 -7.50 1.55
C SER A 28 -8.50 -7.75 3.01
N GLU A 29 -7.56 -8.24 3.82
CA GLU A 29 -7.79 -8.46 5.24
C GLU A 29 -8.10 -7.16 5.97
N PHE A 30 -7.40 -6.08 5.62
CA PHE A 30 -7.68 -4.75 6.17
C PHE A 30 -9.10 -4.30 5.84
N GLN A 31 -9.53 -4.41 4.58
CA GLN A 31 -10.87 -4.01 4.17
C GLN A 31 -11.93 -4.83 4.91
N LYS A 32 -11.76 -6.14 4.98
CA LYS A 32 -12.69 -7.04 5.66
C LYS A 32 -12.87 -6.67 7.14
N ASN A 33 -11.77 -6.40 7.83
CA ASN A 33 -11.82 -6.08 9.27
C ASN A 33 -12.27 -4.65 9.54
N SER A 34 -11.86 -3.68 8.71
CA SER A 34 -12.17 -2.26 8.92
C SER A 34 -13.61 -1.90 8.58
N THR A 35 -14.31 -2.69 7.77
CA THR A 35 -15.72 -2.50 7.45
C THR A 35 -16.64 -3.25 8.40
N SER A 36 -16.09 -4.06 9.30
CA SER A 36 -16.83 -4.76 10.33
C SER A 36 -17.27 -3.80 11.44
N LYS A 37 -18.39 -4.12 12.10
CA LYS A 37 -18.86 -3.39 13.28
C LYS A 37 -18.38 -4.04 14.59
N ASN A 38 -17.60 -5.10 14.50
CA ASN A 38 -17.06 -5.84 15.64
C ASN A 38 -15.78 -5.17 16.13
N ASP A 39 -15.70 -4.85 17.44
CA ASP A 39 -14.54 -4.17 18.02
C ASP A 39 -13.24 -4.97 17.88
N GLU A 40 -13.30 -6.29 17.96
CA GLU A 40 -12.15 -7.17 17.77
C GLU A 40 -11.60 -7.06 16.35
N ASN A 41 -12.48 -7.03 15.36
CA ASN A 41 -12.10 -6.89 13.95
C ASN A 41 -11.54 -5.49 13.67
N LEU A 42 -12.10 -4.46 14.30
CA LEU A 42 -11.59 -3.10 14.17
C LEU A 42 -10.20 -2.96 14.77
N ALA A 43 -9.92 -3.62 15.89
CA ALA A 43 -8.58 -3.65 16.48
C ALA A 43 -7.58 -4.32 15.54
N LYS A 44 -7.96 -5.43 14.90
CA LYS A 44 -7.13 -6.11 13.91
C LYS A 44 -6.89 -5.22 12.67
N ALA A 45 -7.92 -4.51 12.22
CA ALA A 45 -7.79 -3.57 11.11
C ALA A 45 -6.76 -2.47 11.43
N LYS A 46 -6.74 -1.98 12.67
CA LYS A 46 -5.77 -0.98 13.10
C LYS A 46 -4.34 -1.53 13.06
N GLU A 47 -4.12 -2.77 13.48
CA GLU A 47 -2.82 -3.44 13.38
C GLU A 47 -2.38 -3.56 11.92
N LEU A 48 -3.28 -3.96 11.04
CA LEU A 48 -3.00 -4.07 9.60
C LEU A 48 -2.72 -2.70 8.97
N ASP A 49 -3.45 -1.67 9.39
CA ASP A 49 -3.22 -0.31 8.95
C ASP A 49 -1.81 0.16 9.33
N ASP A 50 -1.37 -0.12 10.56
CA ASP A 50 -0.02 0.23 11.02
C ASP A 50 1.07 -0.48 10.19
N ILE A 51 0.83 -1.71 9.78
CA ILE A 51 1.74 -2.45 8.90
C ILE A 51 1.77 -1.85 7.49
N LEU A 52 0.61 -1.42 6.98
CA LEU A 52 0.47 -0.93 5.62
C LEU A 52 0.88 0.54 5.43
N GLN A 53 0.85 1.36 6.49
CA GLN A 53 1.14 2.80 6.36
C GLN A 53 2.48 3.13 5.71
N PRO A 54 3.61 2.49 6.09
CA PRO A 54 4.87 2.76 5.41
C PRO A 54 4.82 2.43 3.92
N VAL A 55 4.09 1.37 3.56
CA VAL A 55 3.93 0.97 2.16
C VAL A 55 3.11 2.01 1.40
N HIS A 56 1.98 2.44 1.97
CA HIS A 56 1.16 3.50 1.36
C HIS A 56 1.99 4.77 1.12
N THR A 57 2.74 5.20 2.11
CA THR A 57 3.59 6.39 2.00
C THR A 57 4.63 6.22 0.90
N ALA A 58 5.30 5.08 0.85
CA ALA A 58 6.33 4.80 -0.15
C ALA A 58 5.80 4.82 -1.59
N MET A 59 4.55 4.43 -1.79
CA MET A 59 3.95 4.38 -3.13
C MET A 59 3.71 5.78 -3.72
N PHE A 60 3.78 6.83 -2.91
CA PHE A 60 3.50 8.20 -3.34
C PHE A 60 4.65 9.19 -3.12
N VAL A 61 5.87 8.72 -2.81
CA VAL A 61 7.05 9.60 -2.68
C VAL A 61 7.49 10.19 -4.02
N GLU A 62 7.11 9.57 -5.12
CA GLU A 62 7.21 10.11 -6.48
C GLU A 62 5.88 9.86 -7.18
N SER A 63 5.73 10.38 -8.39
CA SER A 63 4.47 10.25 -9.14
C SER A 63 4.09 8.79 -9.40
N ASN A 64 2.88 8.42 -8.99
CA ASN A 64 2.30 7.14 -9.36
C ASN A 64 2.19 7.02 -10.89
N PRO A 65 2.51 5.89 -11.53
CA PRO A 65 2.76 4.56 -10.96
C PRO A 65 4.23 4.18 -10.79
N SER A 66 5.17 5.10 -10.90
CA SER A 66 6.59 4.76 -10.86
C SER A 66 6.99 4.00 -9.58
N PRO A 67 6.59 4.43 -8.36
CA PRO A 67 6.93 3.67 -7.15
C PRO A 67 6.33 2.26 -7.10
N VAL A 68 5.05 2.09 -7.40
CA VAL A 68 4.41 0.77 -7.34
C VAL A 68 4.99 -0.19 -8.39
N LYS A 69 5.37 0.31 -9.54
CA LYS A 69 6.01 -0.52 -10.56
C LYS A 69 7.40 -0.99 -10.10
N TYR A 70 8.15 -0.12 -9.44
CA TYR A 70 9.44 -0.54 -8.86
C TYR A 70 9.25 -1.58 -7.76
N ALA A 71 8.29 -1.39 -6.88
CA ALA A 71 7.97 -2.38 -5.83
C ALA A 71 7.58 -3.73 -6.46
N ALA A 72 6.74 -3.70 -7.49
CA ALA A 72 6.34 -4.91 -8.21
C ALA A 72 7.53 -5.60 -8.87
N LYS A 73 8.49 -4.82 -9.39
CA LYS A 73 9.74 -5.38 -9.93
C LYS A 73 10.54 -6.12 -8.86
N LEU A 74 10.68 -5.53 -7.67
CA LEU A 74 11.36 -6.19 -6.55
C LEU A 74 10.69 -7.49 -6.14
N MET A 75 9.38 -7.59 -6.35
CA MET A 75 8.60 -8.79 -6.07
C MET A 75 8.52 -9.76 -7.27
N ASN A 76 9.25 -9.49 -8.34
CA ASN A 76 9.27 -10.28 -9.57
C ASN A 76 7.91 -10.40 -10.28
N LEU A 77 7.09 -9.37 -10.18
CA LEU A 77 5.76 -9.35 -10.81
C LEU A 77 5.76 -8.70 -12.19
N CYS A 78 6.60 -7.70 -12.40
CA CYS A 78 6.73 -7.02 -13.69
C CYS A 78 8.03 -6.20 -13.72
N ASP A 79 8.32 -5.55 -14.86
CA ASP A 79 9.42 -4.58 -14.97
C ASP A 79 8.95 -3.22 -14.45
N ASP A 80 9.90 -2.32 -14.16
CA ASP A 80 9.63 -0.97 -13.67
C ASP A 80 9.55 0.09 -14.78
N GLU A 81 9.45 -0.34 -16.02
CA GLU A 81 9.36 0.57 -17.16
C GLU A 81 8.07 1.40 -17.11
N VAL A 82 8.20 2.71 -17.37
CA VAL A 82 7.09 3.65 -17.43
C VAL A 82 7.19 4.49 -18.72
N ARG A 83 6.06 5.04 -19.13
CA ARG A 83 5.99 5.89 -20.33
C ARG A 83 6.24 7.34 -19.96
N LEU A 84 6.93 8.08 -20.84
CA LEU A 84 7.07 9.53 -20.68
C LEU A 84 5.70 10.21 -20.62
N PRO A 85 5.53 11.29 -19.83
CA PRO A 85 6.57 12.05 -19.11
C PRO A 85 7.01 11.44 -17.77
N LEU A 86 6.49 10.27 -17.38
CA LEU A 86 6.92 9.58 -16.17
C LEU A 86 8.33 9.01 -16.38
N VAL A 87 9.08 8.91 -15.30
CA VAL A 87 10.43 8.34 -15.29
C VAL A 87 10.54 7.30 -14.18
N LYS A 88 11.55 6.43 -14.28
CA LYS A 88 11.85 5.47 -13.21
C LYS A 88 12.23 6.22 -11.93
N VAL A 89 11.96 5.60 -10.77
CA VAL A 89 12.25 6.21 -9.47
C VAL A 89 13.76 6.43 -9.27
N THR A 90 14.09 7.44 -8.47
CA THR A 90 15.47 7.74 -8.10
C THR A 90 16.06 6.66 -7.19
N GLU A 91 17.39 6.64 -7.06
CA GLU A 91 18.07 5.68 -6.18
C GLU A 91 17.64 5.85 -4.71
N GLU A 92 17.41 7.09 -4.26
CA GLU A 92 16.91 7.37 -2.91
C GLU A 92 15.53 6.74 -2.70
N THR A 93 14.63 6.90 -3.67
CA THR A 93 13.29 6.33 -3.61
C THR A 93 13.31 4.81 -3.65
N LYS A 94 14.23 4.21 -4.39
CA LYS A 94 14.43 2.75 -4.40
C LYS A 94 14.68 2.22 -3.00
N ILE A 95 15.52 2.92 -2.23
CA ILE A 95 15.84 2.54 -0.84
C ILE A 95 14.59 2.62 0.03
N ILE A 96 13.83 3.71 -0.09
CA ILE A 96 12.59 3.92 0.67
C ILE A 96 11.58 2.80 0.39
N ILE A 97 11.36 2.49 -0.89
CA ILE A 97 10.41 1.44 -1.30
C ILE A 97 10.86 0.07 -0.79
N LYS A 98 12.13 -0.26 -0.95
CA LYS A 98 12.66 -1.55 -0.49
C LYS A 98 12.47 -1.72 1.01
N LYS A 99 12.80 -0.71 1.81
CA LYS A 99 12.61 -0.75 3.27
C LYS A 99 11.14 -0.93 3.63
N ALA A 100 10.24 -0.23 2.94
CA ALA A 100 8.81 -0.30 3.22
C ALA A 100 8.25 -1.70 2.96
N ILE A 101 8.56 -2.31 1.81
CA ILE A 101 8.05 -3.64 1.48
C ILE A 101 8.70 -4.75 2.32
N GLU A 102 9.95 -4.57 2.73
CA GLU A 102 10.60 -5.47 3.69
C GLU A 102 9.92 -5.38 5.06
N SER A 103 9.60 -4.18 5.53
CA SER A 103 8.93 -3.99 6.84
C SER A 103 7.55 -4.63 6.88
N ALA A 104 6.84 -4.66 5.75
CA ALA A 104 5.55 -5.32 5.62
C ALA A 104 5.68 -6.82 5.28
N LYS A 105 6.89 -7.33 5.21
CA LYS A 105 7.21 -8.74 4.88
C LYS A 105 6.66 -9.19 3.53
N LEU A 106 6.70 -8.29 2.55
CA LEU A 106 6.29 -8.60 1.17
C LEU A 106 7.42 -9.26 0.37
N ILE A 107 8.64 -9.07 0.84
CA ILE A 107 9.82 -9.75 0.29
C ILE A 107 10.68 -10.25 1.42
#